data_b6bffe5dc4145732ab281471014df80e
#
_entry.id   b6bffe5dc4145732ab281471014df80e
#
_cell.length_a   1.000
_cell.length_b   1.000
_cell.length_c   1.000
_cell.angle_alpha   90.00
_cell.angle_beta   90.00
_cell.angle_gamma   90.00
#
_symmetry.space_group_name_H-M   'P 1'
#
loop_
_entity.id
_entity.type
_entity.pdbx_description
1 polymer ?
#
loop_
_entity_poly.entity_id
_entity_poly.type
_entity_poly.pdbx_seq_one_letter_code
_entity_poly.pdbx_strand_id
1 'polypeptide(L)'
;MPGNDGDGGFATHVLVPAHGLCPVPSSLPGGVTLEMLSVVADAVTTPYEAIRRSGLGPEDVAVVVGVGGVGGFGVQIAAALGAAVVAIDVDPLRLELASKHGAKLVLDATSTDLKGLRAAVRSFIKDSARQGIGLKIFEMSGTPSGQTTAYGLLDHGAYLAVVGFTPKTIELRLSNLMAFDATARGNWGCPPEQYPGALKLVLEGKVALAPFVEKHPLEEAPAVLEAVAKHALRRRAILQPKQSKKVS
;
A
#
# COMPACT_ATOMS: atom_id res chain seq x y z
N MET A 1 15.60 -14.43 -6.59
CA MET A 1 14.71 -13.70 -5.63
C MET A 1 14.67 -14.49 -4.33
N PRO A 2 15.19 -13.96 -3.21
CA PRO A 2 15.18 -14.67 -1.93
C PRO A 2 13.75 -15.14 -1.56
N GLY A 3 13.64 -16.37 -1.12
CA GLY A 3 12.36 -17.03 -0.83
C GLY A 3 11.65 -17.70 -2.01
N ASN A 4 12.11 -17.46 -3.25
CA ASN A 4 11.60 -18.15 -4.47
C ASN A 4 12.68 -19.00 -5.14
N ASP A 5 13.83 -18.38 -5.47
CA ASP A 5 14.91 -19.02 -6.21
C ASP A 5 15.99 -19.58 -5.27
N GLY A 6 15.86 -19.36 -3.98
CA GLY A 6 16.75 -19.78 -2.92
C GLY A 6 16.16 -19.48 -1.55
N ASP A 7 16.93 -19.74 -0.49
CA ASP A 7 16.48 -19.56 0.89
C ASP A 7 16.04 -18.12 1.17
N GLY A 8 14.94 -17.99 1.91
CA GLY A 8 14.30 -16.70 2.23
C GLY A 8 14.67 -16.17 3.60
N GLY A 9 14.04 -15.03 3.95
CA GLY A 9 14.30 -14.28 5.19
C GLY A 9 13.62 -14.82 6.46
N PHE A 10 12.84 -15.92 6.41
CA PHE A 10 12.29 -16.56 7.61
C PHE A 10 13.35 -17.47 8.25
N ALA A 11 14.47 -16.87 8.59
CA ALA A 11 15.65 -17.58 9.10
C ALA A 11 16.44 -16.64 10.03
N THR A 12 17.39 -17.21 10.77
CA THR A 12 18.34 -16.43 11.58
C THR A 12 19.39 -15.74 10.72
N HIS A 13 19.68 -16.29 9.55
CA HIS A 13 20.62 -15.75 8.56
C HIS A 13 20.06 -15.94 7.16
N VAL A 14 20.35 -15.01 6.27
CA VAL A 14 19.99 -15.07 4.85
C VAL A 14 21.15 -14.54 4.01
N LEU A 15 21.43 -15.20 2.90
CA LEU A 15 22.40 -14.73 1.92
C LEU A 15 21.68 -13.91 0.84
N VAL A 16 22.10 -12.66 0.66
CA VAL A 16 21.50 -11.78 -0.33
C VAL A 16 22.55 -11.07 -1.17
N PRO A 17 22.26 -10.72 -2.44
CA PRO A 17 23.15 -9.90 -3.26
C PRO A 17 23.33 -8.50 -2.66
N ALA A 18 24.57 -8.06 -2.51
CA ALA A 18 24.89 -6.75 -1.89
C ALA A 18 24.28 -5.54 -2.64
N HIS A 19 24.15 -5.63 -3.97
CA HIS A 19 23.54 -4.56 -4.78
C HIS A 19 22.03 -4.34 -4.51
N GLY A 20 21.36 -5.32 -3.90
CA GLY A 20 19.95 -5.20 -3.49
C GLY A 20 19.75 -4.63 -2.09
N LEU A 21 20.82 -4.25 -1.39
CA LEU A 21 20.74 -3.71 -0.03
C LEU A 21 20.57 -2.20 -0.03
N CYS A 22 19.67 -1.72 0.82
CA CYS A 22 19.51 -0.30 1.11
C CYS A 22 20.12 -0.01 2.47
N PRO A 23 21.14 0.87 2.58
CA PRO A 23 21.72 1.26 3.85
C PRO A 23 20.70 1.92 4.77
N VAL A 24 20.72 1.53 6.04
CA VAL A 24 19.90 2.12 7.10
C VAL A 24 20.82 2.95 7.99
N PRO A 25 20.44 4.20 8.37
CA PRO A 25 21.23 5.01 9.28
C PRO A 25 21.46 4.31 10.63
N SER A 26 22.63 4.52 11.22
CA SER A 26 22.97 3.96 12.55
C SER A 26 22.13 4.54 13.68
N SER A 27 21.58 5.76 13.51
CA SER A 27 20.65 6.39 14.43
C SER A 27 19.27 6.55 13.76
N LEU A 28 18.25 6.01 14.39
CA LEU A 28 16.86 6.09 13.90
C LEU A 28 16.08 7.16 14.67
N PRO A 29 15.12 7.83 14.04
CA PRO A 29 14.24 8.78 14.74
C PRO A 29 13.39 8.08 15.81
N GLY A 30 12.98 8.83 16.84
CA GLY A 30 12.20 8.28 17.93
C GLY A 30 10.93 7.58 17.46
N GLY A 31 10.64 6.40 18.04
CA GLY A 31 9.49 5.58 17.67
C GLY A 31 9.69 4.65 16.47
N VAL A 32 10.79 4.75 15.75
CA VAL A 32 11.17 3.83 14.67
C VAL A 32 12.21 2.84 15.16
N THR A 33 11.98 1.55 14.97
CA THR A 33 12.96 0.50 15.31
C THR A 33 13.41 -0.23 14.05
N LEU A 34 14.58 -0.89 14.12
CA LEU A 34 15.12 -1.63 12.98
C LEU A 34 14.14 -2.73 12.49
N GLU A 35 13.47 -3.39 13.44
CA GLU A 35 12.49 -4.42 13.11
C GLU A 35 11.30 -3.84 12.35
N MET A 36 10.83 -2.64 12.72
CA MET A 36 9.76 -1.98 11.97
C MET A 36 10.18 -1.63 10.55
N LEU A 37 11.45 -1.33 10.32
CA LEU A 37 11.96 -1.02 8.99
C LEU A 37 11.93 -2.23 8.04
N SER A 38 11.75 -3.46 8.55
CA SER A 38 11.63 -4.64 7.69
C SER A 38 10.45 -4.55 6.71
N VAL A 39 9.37 -3.83 7.07
CA VAL A 39 8.21 -3.67 6.19
C VAL A 39 8.45 -2.65 5.07
N VAL A 40 9.53 -1.85 5.18
CA VAL A 40 9.85 -0.87 4.12
C VAL A 40 10.16 -1.57 2.81
N ALA A 41 10.86 -2.70 2.85
CA ALA A 41 11.32 -3.43 1.67
C ALA A 41 10.19 -4.00 0.77
N ASP A 42 8.94 -3.98 1.23
CA ASP A 42 7.78 -4.40 0.43
C ASP A 42 6.58 -3.49 0.69
N ALA A 43 6.05 -3.50 1.93
CA ALA A 43 4.78 -2.87 2.22
C ALA A 43 4.78 -1.34 2.04
N VAL A 44 5.94 -0.69 2.16
CA VAL A 44 6.11 0.76 1.91
C VAL A 44 6.62 1.02 0.50
N THR A 45 7.61 0.26 0.03
CA THR A 45 8.22 0.50 -1.29
C THR A 45 7.29 0.14 -2.45
N THR A 46 6.45 -0.88 -2.32
CA THR A 46 5.50 -1.27 -3.37
C THR A 46 4.47 -0.17 -3.68
N PRO A 47 3.74 0.39 -2.70
CA PRO A 47 2.86 1.53 -2.97
C PRO A 47 3.65 2.80 -3.35
N TYR A 48 4.85 3.01 -2.81
CA TYR A 48 5.71 4.13 -3.20
C TYR A 48 6.01 4.10 -4.70
N GLU A 49 6.41 2.95 -5.24
CA GLU A 49 6.70 2.81 -6.67
C GLU A 49 5.44 2.98 -7.53
N ALA A 50 4.31 2.40 -7.13
CA ALA A 50 3.04 2.57 -7.85
C ALA A 50 2.63 4.04 -7.93
N ILE A 51 2.74 4.76 -6.83
CA ILE A 51 2.43 6.19 -6.73
C ILE A 51 3.41 7.02 -7.54
N ARG A 52 4.72 6.78 -7.42
CA ARG A 52 5.75 7.46 -8.21
C ARG A 52 5.52 7.30 -9.71
N ARG A 53 5.21 6.07 -10.16
CA ARG A 53 4.97 5.76 -11.59
C ARG A 53 3.70 6.37 -12.13
N SER A 54 2.72 6.69 -11.29
CA SER A 54 1.50 7.37 -11.69
C SER A 54 1.69 8.87 -11.96
N GLY A 55 2.83 9.43 -11.54
CA GLY A 55 3.08 10.86 -11.59
C GLY A 55 2.21 11.66 -10.61
N LEU A 56 1.73 11.03 -9.52
CA LEU A 56 0.89 11.70 -8.52
C LEU A 56 1.57 12.95 -7.96
N GLY A 57 0.84 14.04 -7.93
CA GLY A 57 1.27 15.32 -7.40
C GLY A 57 0.23 15.98 -6.48
N PRO A 58 0.55 17.17 -5.96
CA PRO A 58 -0.28 17.87 -4.98
C PRO A 58 -1.66 18.32 -5.53
N GLU A 59 -1.80 18.42 -6.84
CA GLU A 59 -3.06 18.82 -7.49
C GLU A 59 -3.97 17.61 -7.79
N ASP A 60 -3.47 16.38 -7.64
CA ASP A 60 -4.21 15.17 -7.95
C ASP A 60 -5.11 14.71 -6.80
N VAL A 61 -6.10 13.88 -7.15
CA VAL A 61 -6.87 13.06 -6.20
C VAL A 61 -6.40 11.62 -6.31
N ALA A 62 -5.94 11.06 -5.19
CA ALA A 62 -5.60 9.66 -5.06
C ALA A 62 -6.76 8.88 -4.44
N VAL A 63 -7.21 7.82 -5.10
CA VAL A 63 -8.18 6.85 -4.54
C VAL A 63 -7.44 5.55 -4.25
N VAL A 64 -7.38 5.15 -3.00
CA VAL A 64 -6.76 3.88 -2.58
C VAL A 64 -7.87 2.89 -2.24
N VAL A 65 -7.96 1.81 -3.02
CA VAL A 65 -8.92 0.72 -2.81
C VAL A 65 -8.22 -0.44 -2.12
N GLY A 66 -8.64 -0.73 -0.90
CA GLY A 66 -7.97 -1.63 0.03
C GLY A 66 -6.88 -0.90 0.82
N VAL A 67 -7.17 -0.52 2.07
CA VAL A 67 -6.24 0.21 2.95
C VAL A 67 -5.67 -0.66 4.08
N GLY A 68 -5.43 -1.94 3.75
CA GLY A 68 -4.75 -2.90 4.63
C GLY A 68 -3.24 -2.71 4.71
N GLY A 69 -2.49 -3.83 4.80
CA GLY A 69 -1.05 -3.86 5.06
C GLY A 69 -0.13 -3.19 4.02
N VAL A 70 -0.64 -2.91 2.81
CA VAL A 70 0.07 -2.16 1.76
C VAL A 70 -0.62 -0.82 1.52
N GLY A 71 -1.95 -0.84 1.37
CA GLY A 71 -2.71 0.36 1.04
C GLY A 71 -2.72 1.41 2.14
N GLY A 72 -2.60 1.02 3.42
CA GLY A 72 -2.45 1.97 4.53
C GLY A 72 -1.17 2.81 4.43
N PHE A 73 -0.09 2.24 3.90
CA PHE A 73 1.11 3.01 3.57
C PHE A 73 0.92 3.82 2.28
N GLY A 74 0.18 3.29 1.30
CA GLY A 74 -0.20 4.03 0.09
C GLY A 74 -0.95 5.33 0.39
N VAL A 75 -1.90 5.31 1.33
CA VAL A 75 -2.61 6.51 1.82
C VAL A 75 -1.63 7.54 2.36
N GLN A 76 -0.72 7.13 3.24
CA GLN A 76 0.26 8.03 3.84
C GLN A 76 1.22 8.63 2.80
N ILE A 77 1.72 7.81 1.88
CA ILE A 77 2.64 8.25 0.83
C ILE A 77 1.95 9.27 -0.09
N ALA A 78 0.72 8.98 -0.54
CA ALA A 78 -0.04 9.90 -1.38
C ALA A 78 -0.30 11.25 -0.67
N ALA A 79 -0.66 11.20 0.62
CA ALA A 79 -0.84 12.39 1.44
C ALA A 79 0.48 13.16 1.65
N ALA A 80 1.59 12.47 1.86
CA ALA A 80 2.93 13.08 1.99
C ALA A 80 3.39 13.81 0.73
N LEU A 81 2.91 13.39 -0.44
CA LEU A 81 3.14 14.07 -1.72
C LEU A 81 2.14 15.22 -1.99
N GLY A 82 1.24 15.49 -1.05
CA GLY A 82 0.29 16.60 -1.12
C GLY A 82 -1.03 16.29 -1.83
N ALA A 83 -1.24 15.07 -2.32
CA ALA A 83 -2.49 14.70 -2.98
C ALA A 83 -3.67 14.69 -2.00
N ALA A 84 -4.89 14.92 -2.49
CA ALA A 84 -6.10 14.66 -1.74
C ALA A 84 -6.44 13.18 -1.80
N VAL A 85 -6.52 12.51 -0.64
CA VAL A 85 -6.64 11.05 -0.58
C VAL A 85 -8.04 10.62 -0.19
N VAL A 86 -8.61 9.72 -0.98
CA VAL A 86 -9.83 8.95 -0.69
C VAL A 86 -9.43 7.51 -0.39
N ALA A 87 -9.87 6.98 0.74
CA ALA A 87 -9.64 5.60 1.14
C ALA A 87 -10.95 4.79 1.03
N ILE A 88 -10.88 3.60 0.42
CA ILE A 88 -12.02 2.69 0.27
C ILE A 88 -11.61 1.33 0.84
N ASP A 89 -12.37 0.80 1.79
CA ASP A 89 -12.16 -0.53 2.37
C ASP A 89 -13.50 -1.10 2.86
N VAL A 90 -13.49 -2.34 3.30
CA VAL A 90 -14.61 -3.04 3.94
C VAL A 90 -14.47 -3.11 5.46
N ASP A 91 -13.32 -2.79 6.02
CA ASP A 91 -13.04 -2.80 7.46
C ASP A 91 -13.08 -1.37 8.02
N PRO A 92 -14.06 -1.04 8.90
CA PRO A 92 -14.19 0.30 9.45
C PRO A 92 -12.98 0.74 10.29
N LEU A 93 -12.27 -0.20 10.92
CA LEU A 93 -11.08 0.14 11.70
C LEU A 93 -9.88 0.52 10.81
N ARG A 94 -9.77 -0.11 9.65
CA ARG A 94 -8.77 0.30 8.64
C ARG A 94 -9.11 1.67 8.06
N LEU A 95 -10.38 1.95 7.82
CA LEU A 95 -10.85 3.26 7.35
C LEU A 95 -10.58 4.36 8.40
N GLU A 96 -10.84 4.08 9.68
CA GLU A 96 -10.52 5.00 10.78
C GLU A 96 -9.01 5.29 10.83
N LEU A 97 -8.18 4.25 10.71
CA LEU A 97 -6.73 4.38 10.70
C LEU A 97 -6.24 5.20 9.49
N ALA A 98 -6.81 4.95 8.30
CA ALA A 98 -6.50 5.71 7.09
C ALA A 98 -6.86 7.19 7.22
N SER A 99 -8.02 7.49 7.83
CA SER A 99 -8.44 8.88 8.13
C SER A 99 -7.45 9.61 9.04
N LYS A 100 -6.96 8.94 10.09
CA LYS A 100 -5.95 9.49 11.00
C LYS A 100 -4.58 9.73 10.34
N HIS A 101 -4.31 9.03 9.23
CA HIS A 101 -3.01 9.03 8.57
C HIS A 101 -3.04 9.56 7.12
N GLY A 102 -3.97 10.48 6.82
CA GLY A 102 -3.90 11.28 5.61
C GLY A 102 -5.08 11.17 4.65
N ALA A 103 -5.97 10.19 4.78
CA ALA A 103 -7.20 10.17 3.98
C ALA A 103 -8.12 11.33 4.39
N LYS A 104 -8.61 12.07 3.40
CA LYS A 104 -9.55 13.17 3.59
C LYS A 104 -11.01 12.71 3.48
N LEU A 105 -11.23 11.62 2.76
CA LEU A 105 -12.52 10.95 2.65
C LEU A 105 -12.30 9.46 2.84
N VAL A 106 -13.15 8.81 3.63
CA VAL A 106 -13.19 7.35 3.78
C VAL A 106 -14.55 6.82 3.38
N LEU A 107 -14.57 5.73 2.62
CA LEU A 107 -15.78 5.14 2.07
C LEU A 107 -15.81 3.64 2.40
N ASP A 108 -16.89 3.21 3.03
CA ASP A 108 -17.16 1.81 3.34
C ASP A 108 -17.84 1.14 2.14
N ALA A 109 -17.12 0.21 1.51
CA ALA A 109 -17.60 -0.54 0.35
C ALA A 109 -18.61 -1.66 0.74
N THR A 110 -18.87 -1.89 2.01
CA THR A 110 -19.95 -2.82 2.45
C THR A 110 -21.32 -2.15 2.46
N SER A 111 -21.36 -0.86 2.75
CA SER A 111 -22.58 -0.06 2.87
C SER A 111 -22.89 0.78 1.62
N THR A 112 -21.93 0.90 0.69
CA THR A 112 -22.03 1.77 -0.48
C THR A 112 -21.74 0.99 -1.75
N ASP A 113 -22.69 0.95 -2.68
CA ASP A 113 -22.49 0.31 -3.98
C ASP A 113 -21.52 1.11 -4.88
N LEU A 114 -21.10 0.50 -5.99
CA LEU A 114 -20.16 1.13 -6.93
C LEU A 114 -20.67 2.49 -7.46
N LYS A 115 -21.98 2.63 -7.67
CA LYS A 115 -22.59 3.90 -8.13
C LYS A 115 -22.46 4.98 -7.06
N GLY A 116 -22.71 4.63 -5.81
CA GLY A 116 -22.55 5.53 -4.66
C GLY A 116 -21.09 5.92 -4.42
N LEU A 117 -20.17 4.93 -4.48
CA LEU A 117 -18.73 5.19 -4.37
C LEU A 117 -18.25 6.17 -5.45
N ARG A 118 -18.67 5.94 -6.69
CA ARG A 118 -18.34 6.81 -7.82
C ARG A 118 -18.90 8.23 -7.66
N ALA A 119 -20.13 8.36 -7.18
CA ALA A 119 -20.76 9.65 -6.90
C ALA A 119 -20.00 10.40 -5.79
N ALA A 120 -19.63 9.71 -4.70
CA ALA A 120 -18.89 10.29 -3.59
C ALA A 120 -17.49 10.77 -4.02
N VAL A 121 -16.75 9.97 -4.79
CA VAL A 121 -15.44 10.35 -5.34
C VAL A 121 -15.56 11.58 -6.25
N ARG A 122 -16.55 11.62 -7.15
CA ARG A 122 -16.77 12.77 -8.03
C ARG A 122 -17.13 14.03 -7.26
N SER A 123 -17.99 13.93 -6.24
CA SER A 123 -18.31 15.07 -5.36
C SER A 123 -17.06 15.57 -4.67
N PHE A 124 -16.26 14.67 -4.11
CA PHE A 124 -15.02 15.02 -3.43
C PHE A 124 -14.02 15.75 -4.36
N ILE A 125 -13.86 15.28 -5.62
CA ILE A 125 -13.02 15.95 -6.63
C ILE A 125 -13.52 17.38 -6.87
N LYS A 126 -14.82 17.55 -7.07
CA LYS A 126 -15.45 18.85 -7.31
C LYS A 126 -15.25 19.81 -6.13
N ASP A 127 -15.45 19.31 -4.90
CA ASP A 127 -15.40 20.11 -3.67
C ASP A 127 -13.96 20.46 -3.26
N SER A 128 -12.98 19.66 -3.68
CA SER A 128 -11.56 19.89 -3.40
C SER A 128 -10.93 21.04 -4.20
N ALA A 129 -11.70 21.73 -5.05
CA ALA A 129 -11.25 22.79 -5.98
C ALA A 129 -10.09 22.36 -6.92
N ARG A 130 -9.80 21.08 -7.00
CA ARG A 130 -8.77 20.49 -7.86
C ARG A 130 -9.34 20.22 -9.24
N GLN A 131 -9.64 21.31 -9.98
CA GLN A 131 -10.33 21.25 -11.26
C GLN A 131 -9.45 20.64 -12.35
N GLY A 132 -9.92 19.52 -12.91
CA GLY A 132 -9.42 18.98 -14.20
C GLY A 132 -8.14 18.19 -14.13
N ILE A 133 -7.69 17.79 -12.95
CA ILE A 133 -6.41 17.15 -12.77
C ILE A 133 -6.57 15.71 -12.29
N GLY A 134 -5.60 14.90 -12.63
CA GLY A 134 -5.65 13.47 -12.71
C GLY A 134 -6.24 12.73 -11.52
N LEU A 135 -7.30 11.98 -11.77
CA LEU A 135 -7.73 10.92 -10.87
C LEU A 135 -6.73 9.76 -10.95
N LYS A 136 -6.06 9.47 -9.83
CA LYS A 136 -5.13 8.34 -9.70
C LYS A 136 -5.74 7.29 -8.77
N ILE A 137 -5.99 6.11 -9.27
CA ILE A 137 -6.63 5.01 -8.55
C ILE A 137 -5.56 3.95 -8.29
N PHE A 138 -5.48 3.48 -7.06
CA PHE A 138 -4.53 2.46 -6.62
C PHE A 138 -5.30 1.28 -6.04
N GLU A 139 -5.35 0.17 -6.77
CA GLU A 139 -5.92 -1.08 -6.31
C GLU A 139 -4.88 -1.81 -5.45
N MET A 140 -5.10 -1.88 -4.15
CA MET A 140 -4.18 -2.48 -3.17
C MET A 140 -4.86 -3.52 -2.27
N SER A 141 -6.08 -3.93 -2.61
CA SER A 141 -6.83 -4.93 -1.84
C SER A 141 -6.41 -6.36 -2.14
N GLY A 142 -6.00 -6.64 -3.39
CA GLY A 142 -5.75 -7.98 -3.87
C GLY A 142 -6.98 -8.87 -3.90
N THR A 143 -8.17 -8.29 -4.05
CA THR A 143 -9.44 -9.04 -4.12
C THR A 143 -10.19 -8.77 -5.42
N PRO A 144 -10.99 -9.74 -5.91
CA PRO A 144 -11.82 -9.52 -7.10
C PRO A 144 -12.76 -8.32 -6.98
N SER A 145 -13.38 -8.15 -5.80
CA SER A 145 -14.29 -7.02 -5.54
C SER A 145 -13.55 -5.68 -5.54
N GLY A 146 -12.36 -5.63 -4.94
CA GLY A 146 -11.54 -4.41 -4.95
C GLY A 146 -11.06 -4.05 -6.36
N GLN A 147 -10.62 -5.04 -7.15
CA GLN A 147 -10.23 -4.82 -8.54
C GLN A 147 -11.42 -4.32 -9.38
N THR A 148 -12.60 -4.92 -9.20
CA THR A 148 -13.83 -4.47 -9.86
C THR A 148 -14.20 -3.04 -9.45
N THR A 149 -14.10 -2.74 -8.16
CA THR A 149 -14.37 -1.39 -7.62
C THR A 149 -13.39 -0.38 -8.23
N ALA A 150 -12.08 -0.65 -8.16
CA ALA A 150 -11.06 0.26 -8.66
C ALA A 150 -11.24 0.55 -10.17
N TYR A 151 -11.50 -0.50 -10.96
CA TYR A 151 -11.77 -0.35 -12.38
C TYR A 151 -13.09 0.41 -12.65
N GLY A 152 -14.11 0.17 -11.85
CA GLY A 152 -15.40 0.85 -11.96
C GLY A 152 -15.36 2.33 -11.59
N LEU A 153 -14.31 2.79 -10.91
CA LEU A 153 -14.08 4.20 -10.60
C LEU A 153 -13.40 4.98 -11.73
N LEU A 154 -12.99 4.32 -12.82
CA LEU A 154 -12.37 5.01 -13.96
C LEU A 154 -13.24 6.18 -14.43
N ASP A 155 -12.58 7.29 -14.74
CA ASP A 155 -13.14 8.49 -15.32
C ASP A 155 -12.17 9.06 -16.38
N HIS A 156 -12.54 10.13 -17.06
CA HIS A 156 -11.72 10.72 -18.12
C HIS A 156 -10.30 11.04 -17.65
N GLY A 157 -9.30 10.53 -18.39
CA GLY A 157 -7.89 10.72 -18.10
C GLY A 157 -7.39 9.99 -16.83
N ALA A 158 -8.19 9.12 -16.22
CA ALA A 158 -7.81 8.42 -15.00
C ALA A 158 -6.62 7.47 -15.19
N TYR A 159 -5.80 7.36 -14.17
CA TYR A 159 -4.74 6.35 -14.08
C TYR A 159 -5.11 5.30 -13.03
N LEU A 160 -5.05 4.04 -13.37
CA LEU A 160 -5.26 2.90 -12.48
C LEU A 160 -3.96 2.11 -12.32
N ALA A 161 -3.42 2.05 -11.11
CA ALA A 161 -2.37 1.12 -10.73
C ALA A 161 -2.98 -0.14 -10.11
N VAL A 162 -2.71 -1.31 -10.68
CA VAL A 162 -3.07 -2.61 -10.10
C VAL A 162 -1.86 -3.12 -9.32
N VAL A 163 -1.97 -3.15 -8.01
CA VAL A 163 -0.89 -3.50 -7.07
C VAL A 163 -1.22 -4.79 -6.31
N GLY A 164 -2.47 -4.95 -5.91
CA GLY A 164 -2.94 -6.11 -5.19
C GLY A 164 -2.99 -7.37 -6.06
N PHE A 165 -2.49 -8.49 -5.54
CA PHE A 165 -2.50 -9.79 -6.23
C PHE A 165 -3.71 -10.63 -5.84
N THR A 166 -4.38 -11.22 -6.82
CA THR A 166 -5.33 -12.32 -6.65
C THR A 166 -5.20 -13.33 -7.78
N PRO A 167 -5.27 -14.65 -7.50
CA PRO A 167 -5.31 -15.67 -8.55
C PRO A 167 -6.69 -15.80 -9.22
N LYS A 168 -7.70 -15.11 -8.68
CA LYS A 168 -9.08 -15.19 -9.19
C LYS A 168 -9.26 -14.25 -10.37
N THR A 169 -10.06 -14.68 -11.34
CA THR A 169 -10.44 -13.88 -12.51
C THR A 169 -11.58 -12.92 -12.18
N ILE A 170 -11.58 -11.79 -12.87
CA ILE A 170 -12.69 -10.82 -12.87
C ILE A 170 -13.14 -10.55 -14.31
N GLU A 171 -14.41 -10.19 -14.48
CA GLU A 171 -14.93 -9.74 -15.75
C GLU A 171 -14.93 -8.20 -15.79
N LEU A 172 -14.32 -7.62 -16.81
CA LEU A 172 -14.22 -6.18 -17.00
C LEU A 172 -14.61 -5.77 -18.41
N ARG A 173 -15.29 -4.64 -18.51
CA ARG A 173 -15.55 -4.01 -19.80
C ARG A 173 -14.32 -3.23 -20.26
N LEU A 174 -13.41 -3.90 -20.99
CA LEU A 174 -12.11 -3.33 -21.36
C LEU A 174 -12.25 -2.03 -22.17
N SER A 175 -13.33 -1.89 -22.96
CA SER A 175 -13.61 -0.66 -23.73
C SER A 175 -13.80 0.60 -22.85
N ASN A 176 -13.95 0.48 -21.52
CA ASN A 176 -13.95 1.64 -20.64
C ASN A 176 -12.60 2.36 -20.63
N LEU A 177 -11.48 1.67 -20.82
CA LEU A 177 -10.17 2.33 -20.97
C LEU A 177 -10.16 3.30 -22.17
N MET A 178 -10.69 2.85 -23.31
CA MET A 178 -10.82 3.68 -24.50
C MET A 178 -11.83 4.81 -24.28
N ALA A 179 -13.00 4.49 -23.71
CA ALA A 179 -14.08 5.46 -23.52
C ALA A 179 -13.72 6.62 -22.58
N PHE A 180 -12.82 6.37 -21.63
CA PHE A 180 -12.34 7.38 -20.68
C PHE A 180 -10.94 7.91 -21.01
N ASP A 181 -10.32 7.48 -22.11
CA ASP A 181 -8.90 7.81 -22.39
C ASP A 181 -8.02 7.51 -21.15
N ALA A 182 -8.30 6.39 -20.49
CA ALA A 182 -7.71 6.02 -19.21
C ALA A 182 -6.55 5.05 -19.41
N THR A 183 -5.60 5.08 -18.47
CA THR A 183 -4.47 4.15 -18.43
C THR A 183 -4.62 3.18 -17.26
N ALA A 184 -4.42 1.87 -17.52
CA ALA A 184 -4.28 0.86 -16.48
C ALA A 184 -2.88 0.23 -16.54
N ARG A 185 -2.22 0.11 -15.38
CA ARG A 185 -0.86 -0.42 -15.28
C ARG A 185 -0.69 -1.33 -14.09
N GLY A 186 -0.10 -2.51 -14.30
CA GLY A 186 0.36 -3.39 -13.23
C GLY A 186 1.62 -2.85 -12.55
N ASN A 187 1.72 -3.06 -11.25
CA ASN A 187 2.91 -2.73 -10.45
C ASN A 187 3.37 -3.94 -9.67
N TRP A 188 4.55 -4.45 -10.00
CA TRP A 188 5.20 -5.54 -9.28
C TRP A 188 6.35 -4.99 -8.45
N GLY A 189 6.15 -4.93 -7.12
CA GLY A 189 7.17 -4.50 -6.18
C GLY A 189 7.77 -3.12 -6.48
N CYS A 190 9.05 -2.97 -6.16
CA CYS A 190 9.81 -1.74 -6.30
C CYS A 190 11.27 -2.07 -6.63
N PRO A 191 11.91 -1.39 -7.58
CA PRO A 191 13.33 -1.58 -7.84
C PRO A 191 14.16 -1.05 -6.65
N PRO A 192 15.29 -1.71 -6.29
CA PRO A 192 16.11 -1.34 -5.13
C PRO A 192 16.59 0.11 -5.12
N GLU A 193 16.79 0.71 -6.28
CA GLU A 193 17.23 2.11 -6.45
C GLU A 193 16.21 3.12 -5.89
N GLN A 194 14.95 2.72 -5.74
CA GLN A 194 13.88 3.55 -5.19
C GLN A 194 13.69 3.39 -3.67
N TYR A 195 14.33 2.38 -3.05
CA TYR A 195 14.22 2.13 -1.60
C TYR A 195 14.65 3.32 -0.75
N PRO A 196 15.74 4.03 -1.06
CA PRO A 196 16.13 5.21 -0.30
C PRO A 196 15.05 6.30 -0.25
N GLY A 197 14.29 6.49 -1.33
CA GLY A 197 13.20 7.47 -1.38
C GLY A 197 12.04 7.08 -0.46
N ALA A 198 11.65 5.81 -0.46
CA ALA A 198 10.60 5.30 0.43
C ALA A 198 11.05 5.32 1.90
N LEU A 199 12.28 4.89 2.19
CA LEU A 199 12.88 4.93 3.52
C LEU A 199 12.94 6.36 4.07
N LYS A 200 13.31 7.34 3.23
CA LYS A 200 13.35 8.76 3.59
C LYS A 200 12.00 9.25 4.14
N LEU A 201 10.87 8.89 3.52
CA LEU A 201 9.54 9.28 4.01
C LEU A 201 9.27 8.75 5.43
N VAL A 202 9.74 7.54 5.74
CA VAL A 202 9.63 6.96 7.09
C VAL A 202 10.53 7.71 8.07
N LEU A 203 11.79 7.95 7.72
CA LEU A 203 12.75 8.62 8.59
C LEU A 203 12.40 10.09 8.86
N GLU A 204 11.71 10.74 7.91
CA GLU A 204 11.17 12.10 8.07
C GLU A 204 9.83 12.13 8.84
N GLY A 205 9.31 10.99 9.28
CA GLY A 205 8.04 10.90 10.00
C GLY A 205 6.80 11.13 9.14
N LYS A 206 6.94 11.19 7.80
CA LYS A 206 5.83 11.34 6.85
C LYS A 206 5.03 10.05 6.66
N VAL A 207 5.65 8.91 6.92
CA VAL A 207 5.05 7.58 6.92
C VAL A 207 5.27 6.92 8.27
N ALA A 208 4.21 6.77 9.05
CA ALA A 208 4.21 6.11 10.34
C ALA A 208 4.14 4.60 10.17
N LEU A 209 5.04 3.85 10.81
CA LEU A 209 5.06 2.39 10.77
C LEU A 209 4.29 1.77 11.95
N ALA A 210 4.51 2.26 13.16
CA ALA A 210 4.03 1.64 14.41
C ALA A 210 2.52 1.33 14.42
N PRO A 211 1.62 2.20 13.93
CA PRO A 211 0.18 1.89 13.91
C PRO A 211 -0.22 0.78 12.93
N PHE A 212 0.64 0.46 11.96
CA PHE A 212 0.33 -0.44 10.84
C PHE A 212 1.03 -1.80 10.94
N VAL A 213 1.83 -2.02 11.99
CA VAL A 213 2.60 -3.26 12.16
C VAL A 213 2.30 -3.92 13.49
N GLU A 214 2.48 -5.23 13.56
CA GLU A 214 2.45 -6.03 14.78
C GLU A 214 3.58 -7.06 14.77
N LYS A 215 4.15 -7.34 15.94
CA LYS A 215 5.33 -8.20 16.08
C LYS A 215 4.93 -9.57 16.57
N HIS A 216 5.51 -10.60 15.94
CA HIS A 216 5.34 -12.01 16.29
C HIS A 216 6.70 -12.71 16.38
N PRO A 217 6.86 -13.70 17.25
CA PRO A 217 8.03 -14.58 17.21
C PRO A 217 8.18 -15.28 15.87
N LEU A 218 9.41 -15.48 15.39
CA LEU A 218 9.64 -16.19 14.13
C LEU A 218 9.07 -17.62 14.13
N GLU A 219 9.08 -18.25 15.29
CA GLU A 219 8.54 -19.60 15.49
C GLU A 219 7.04 -19.71 15.22
N GLU A 220 6.31 -18.58 15.31
CA GLU A 220 4.88 -18.50 15.01
C GLU A 220 4.60 -18.31 13.50
N ALA A 221 5.63 -18.27 12.65
CA ALA A 221 5.46 -18.01 11.22
C ALA A 221 4.35 -18.84 10.55
N PRO A 222 4.20 -20.17 10.79
CA PRO A 222 3.12 -20.93 10.18
C PRO A 222 1.72 -20.43 10.56
N ALA A 223 1.50 -20.14 11.84
CA ALA A 223 0.22 -19.62 12.33
C ALA A 223 -0.08 -18.20 11.81
N VAL A 224 0.95 -17.34 11.75
CA VAL A 224 0.85 -15.99 11.22
C VAL A 224 0.52 -16.02 9.72
N LEU A 225 1.19 -16.88 8.94
CA LEU A 225 0.89 -17.04 7.51
C LEU A 225 -0.53 -17.54 7.27
N GLU A 226 -1.02 -18.47 8.08
CA GLU A 226 -2.41 -18.92 8.01
C GLU A 226 -3.41 -17.80 8.33
N ALA A 227 -3.13 -16.99 9.36
CA ALA A 227 -3.94 -15.83 9.72
C ALA A 227 -3.97 -14.77 8.61
N VAL A 228 -2.82 -14.52 7.95
CA VAL A 228 -2.72 -13.63 6.78
C VAL A 228 -3.58 -14.17 5.62
N ALA A 229 -3.47 -15.46 5.30
CA ALA A 229 -4.24 -16.09 4.23
C ALA A 229 -5.77 -16.02 4.47
N LYS A 230 -6.19 -16.03 5.74
CA LYS A 230 -7.59 -15.86 6.16
C LYS A 230 -8.02 -14.40 6.32
N HIS A 231 -7.18 -13.42 6.01
CA HIS A 231 -7.39 -11.99 6.26
C HIS A 231 -7.72 -11.65 7.73
N ALA A 232 -7.26 -12.47 8.68
CA ALA A 232 -7.54 -12.32 10.11
C ALA A 232 -6.66 -11.25 10.79
N LEU A 233 -5.52 -10.90 10.21
CA LEU A 233 -4.64 -9.85 10.74
C LEU A 233 -5.06 -8.47 10.21
N ARG A 234 -5.13 -7.50 11.10
CA ARG A 234 -5.44 -6.10 10.76
C ARG A 234 -4.22 -5.26 10.44
N ARG A 235 -3.05 -5.69 10.95
CA ARG A 235 -1.76 -5.02 10.77
C ARG A 235 -0.80 -5.92 10.01
N ARG A 236 0.25 -5.34 9.48
CA ARG A 236 1.34 -6.10 8.85
C ARG A 236 2.15 -6.82 9.90
N ALA A 237 2.20 -8.14 9.84
CA ALA A 237 3.02 -8.94 10.75
C ALA A 237 4.51 -8.75 10.48
N ILE A 238 5.29 -8.60 11.55
CA ILE A 238 6.75 -8.63 11.56
C ILE A 238 7.16 -9.87 12.35
N LEU A 239 7.89 -10.77 11.72
CA LEU A 239 8.44 -11.97 12.37
C LEU A 239 9.82 -11.66 12.92
N GLN A 240 10.00 -11.85 14.23
CA GLN A 240 11.27 -11.58 14.92
C GLN A 240 11.93 -12.89 15.33
N PRO A 241 13.16 -13.18 14.84
CA PRO A 241 13.95 -14.27 15.40
C PRO A 241 14.32 -13.97 16.86
N LYS A 242 14.41 -15.00 17.68
CA LYS A 242 14.94 -14.86 19.05
C LYS A 242 16.32 -14.23 18.99
N GLN A 243 16.52 -13.14 19.73
CA GLN A 243 17.86 -12.59 19.88
C GLN A 243 18.77 -13.67 20.48
N SER A 244 19.77 -14.10 19.75
CA SER A 244 20.84 -14.90 20.33
C SER A 244 21.44 -14.08 21.50
N LYS A 245 21.49 -14.68 22.70
CA LYS A 245 22.24 -14.07 23.80
C LYS A 245 23.63 -13.74 23.24
N LYS A 246 24.03 -12.46 23.31
CA LYS A 246 25.42 -12.11 23.00
C LYS A 246 26.28 -13.03 23.83
N VAL A 247 27.04 -13.89 23.17
CA VAL A 247 28.14 -14.62 23.81
C VAL A 247 29.13 -13.51 24.17
N SER A 248 29.19 -13.21 25.47
CA SER A 248 30.14 -12.29 26.09
C SER A 248 31.55 -12.81 25.98
#